data_6740735516698189b2d944375e6deea8
#
_entry.id   6740735516698189b2d944375e6deea8
#
_cell.length_a   1.000
_cell.length_b   1.000
_cell.length_c   1.000
_cell.angle_alpha   90.00
_cell.angle_beta   90.00
_cell.angle_gamma   90.00
#
_symmetry.space_group_name_H-M   'P 1'
#
loop_
_entity.id
_entity.type
_entity.pdbx_description
1 polymer ?
#
loop_
_entity_poly.entity_id
_entity_poly.type
_entity_poly.pdbx_seq_one_letter_code
_entity_poly.pdbx_strand_id
1 'polypeptide(L)'
;MKKASLMIPILALALLASAQTGKVYDQLSMPSNILGMERNYAIYLPPDYETSERSYPVLYLLHGAGDDQTGWVQFGEVLHIADKAIKSGSATPMIIIMPDANTKQRGYFNDLKDDWRYEDFFFVEFLPYIEDTYRIKKEKRYRAISGLSMGGGGTFMYALHRPDLFSSACPLSASCGPLSLEDMERQMERRNWTGTDEEIEAWYKKHSVLELIKALPDQTEDSPQDRSKAIRWYIDCGDDDFLYEGNSLVHIAMRKKGIPHEFRIRDGGHTWTYWRESLPEVLSFVSDAFHQH
;
A
#
# COMPACT_ATOMS: atom_id res chain seq x y z
N MET A 1 18.10 -75.63 -16.45
CA MET A 1 18.01 -74.31 -17.01
C MET A 1 17.52 -73.35 -15.91
N LYS A 2 18.44 -72.57 -15.31
CA LYS A 2 18.10 -71.60 -14.23
C LYS A 2 17.87 -70.25 -14.91
N LYS A 3 16.64 -69.71 -14.74
CA LYS A 3 16.31 -68.37 -15.19
C LYS A 3 16.89 -67.36 -14.19
N ALA A 4 17.82 -66.55 -14.62
CA ALA A 4 18.32 -65.40 -13.85
C ALA A 4 17.36 -64.24 -14.05
N SER A 5 16.67 -63.79 -12.97
CA SER A 5 15.88 -62.57 -12.97
C SER A 5 16.82 -61.37 -12.77
N LEU A 6 16.91 -60.51 -13.76
CA LEU A 6 17.63 -59.24 -13.72
C LEU A 6 16.78 -58.23 -12.99
N MET A 7 17.07 -57.91 -11.74
CA MET A 7 16.48 -56.75 -11.04
C MET A 7 17.19 -55.48 -11.46
N ILE A 8 16.50 -54.61 -12.18
CA ILE A 8 16.96 -53.23 -12.50
C ILE A 8 16.63 -52.37 -11.28
N PRO A 9 17.61 -51.72 -10.62
CA PRO A 9 17.31 -50.79 -9.54
C PRO A 9 16.73 -49.51 -10.16
N ILE A 10 15.49 -49.17 -9.82
CA ILE A 10 14.88 -47.88 -10.10
C ILE A 10 15.56 -46.87 -9.18
N LEU A 11 16.49 -46.08 -9.71
CA LEU A 11 17.11 -44.96 -9.03
C LEU A 11 16.04 -43.84 -8.96
N ALA A 12 15.36 -43.71 -7.84
CA ALA A 12 14.46 -42.63 -7.55
C ALA A 12 15.32 -41.35 -7.42
N LEU A 13 15.38 -40.52 -8.48
CA LEU A 13 15.92 -39.19 -8.42
C LEU A 13 14.95 -38.34 -7.60
N ALA A 14 15.22 -38.18 -6.32
CA ALA A 14 14.56 -37.19 -5.49
C ALA A 14 15.03 -35.82 -5.99
N LEU A 15 14.27 -35.20 -6.88
CA LEU A 15 14.39 -33.78 -7.17
C LEU A 15 14.12 -33.04 -5.84
N LEU A 16 15.18 -32.61 -5.18
CA LEU A 16 15.11 -31.60 -4.14
C LEU A 16 14.57 -30.34 -4.82
N ALA A 17 13.25 -30.16 -4.82
CA ALA A 17 12.65 -28.90 -5.15
C ALA A 17 13.13 -27.91 -4.07
N SER A 18 14.21 -27.20 -4.36
CA SER A 18 14.58 -26.00 -3.60
C SER A 18 13.34 -25.13 -3.62
N ALA A 19 12.76 -24.86 -2.44
CA ALA A 19 11.66 -23.92 -2.33
C ALA A 19 12.19 -22.58 -2.87
N GLN A 20 11.68 -22.16 -4.03
CA GLN A 20 12.02 -20.86 -4.57
C GLN A 20 11.56 -19.81 -3.55
N THR A 21 12.44 -18.89 -3.21
CA THR A 21 12.16 -17.72 -2.39
C THR A 21 12.05 -16.49 -3.28
N GLY A 22 11.24 -15.52 -2.87
CA GLY A 22 11.20 -14.22 -3.51
C GLY A 22 12.54 -13.50 -3.40
N LYS A 23 12.66 -12.40 -4.11
CA LYS A 23 13.86 -11.55 -4.10
C LYS A 23 13.49 -10.12 -3.76
N VAL A 24 14.35 -9.46 -2.98
CA VAL A 24 14.23 -8.03 -2.69
C VAL A 24 15.42 -7.29 -3.27
N TYR A 25 15.15 -6.18 -3.95
CA TYR A 25 16.14 -5.20 -4.39
C TYR A 25 15.74 -3.86 -3.76
N ASP A 26 16.61 -3.31 -2.92
CA ASP A 26 16.30 -2.13 -2.08
C ASP A 26 17.17 -0.90 -2.40
N GLN A 27 18.01 -0.98 -3.43
CA GLN A 27 18.91 0.08 -3.90
C GLN A 27 18.58 0.51 -5.34
N LEU A 28 17.30 0.57 -5.68
CA LEU A 28 16.85 0.98 -7.00
C LEU A 28 16.50 2.47 -7.00
N SER A 29 16.67 3.13 -8.15
CA SER A 29 16.26 4.52 -8.32
C SER A 29 15.72 4.78 -9.72
N MET A 30 15.00 5.89 -9.84
CA MET A 30 14.57 6.46 -11.11
C MET A 30 14.69 7.99 -11.06
N PRO A 31 15.01 8.66 -12.18
CA PRO A 31 14.98 10.11 -12.25
C PRO A 31 13.55 10.62 -12.23
N SER A 32 13.32 11.73 -11.53
CA SER A 32 12.06 12.46 -11.55
C SER A 32 12.27 13.88 -12.08
N ASN A 33 11.55 14.23 -13.12
CA ASN A 33 11.51 15.59 -13.63
C ASN A 33 10.63 16.50 -12.75
N ILE A 34 9.53 15.95 -12.21
CA ILE A 34 8.61 16.68 -11.33
C ILE A 34 9.31 17.11 -10.04
N LEU A 35 10.12 16.24 -9.44
CA LEU A 35 10.83 16.51 -8.19
C LEU A 35 12.25 17.04 -8.43
N GLY A 36 12.78 16.99 -9.66
CA GLY A 36 14.12 17.45 -10.02
C GLY A 36 15.25 16.66 -9.36
N MET A 37 15.01 15.37 -9.04
CA MET A 37 15.98 14.52 -8.34
C MET A 37 15.75 13.04 -8.61
N GLU A 38 16.77 12.21 -8.31
CA GLU A 38 16.60 10.76 -8.25
C GLU A 38 15.68 10.39 -7.08
N ARG A 39 14.75 9.45 -7.34
CA ARG A 39 13.89 8.87 -6.30
C ARG A 39 14.16 7.39 -6.15
N ASN A 40 14.44 6.98 -4.92
CA ASN A 40 14.71 5.60 -4.60
C ASN A 40 13.43 4.79 -4.43
N TYR A 41 13.53 3.50 -4.65
CA TYR A 41 12.50 2.53 -4.33
C TYR A 41 13.10 1.16 -4.07
N ALA A 42 12.35 0.32 -3.38
CA ALA A 42 12.63 -1.10 -3.24
C ALA A 42 11.52 -1.92 -3.91
N ILE A 43 11.85 -3.14 -4.27
CA ILE A 43 10.91 -4.09 -4.88
C ILE A 43 11.09 -5.47 -4.29
N TYR A 44 9.97 -6.13 -4.00
CA TYR A 44 9.90 -7.57 -3.81
C TYR A 44 9.34 -8.21 -5.08
N LEU A 45 10.04 -9.22 -5.59
CA LEU A 45 9.65 -10.07 -6.70
C LEU A 45 9.26 -11.46 -6.17
N PRO A 46 8.10 -12.02 -6.57
CA PRO A 46 7.64 -13.31 -6.06
C PRO A 46 8.54 -14.47 -6.49
N PRO A 47 8.48 -15.62 -5.79
CA PRO A 47 9.43 -16.73 -5.97
C PRO A 47 9.60 -17.23 -7.41
N ASP A 48 8.54 -17.18 -8.22
CA ASP A 48 8.53 -17.65 -9.60
C ASP A 48 8.77 -16.55 -10.64
N TYR A 49 9.10 -15.32 -10.22
CA TYR A 49 9.25 -14.19 -11.15
C TYR A 49 10.28 -14.43 -12.24
N GLU A 50 11.43 -15.04 -11.93
CA GLU A 50 12.50 -15.26 -12.91
C GLU A 50 12.28 -16.51 -13.78
N THR A 51 11.41 -17.41 -13.35
CA THR A 51 11.15 -18.68 -14.06
C THR A 51 9.82 -18.70 -14.82
N SER A 52 9.04 -17.62 -14.73
CA SER A 52 7.74 -17.44 -15.38
C SER A 52 7.73 -16.19 -16.26
N GLU A 53 7.05 -16.26 -17.38
CA GLU A 53 6.82 -15.11 -18.29
C GLU A 53 5.52 -14.35 -17.99
N ARG A 54 4.76 -14.77 -16.96
CA ARG A 54 3.48 -14.15 -16.59
C ARG A 54 3.64 -12.76 -16.01
N SER A 55 2.59 -11.94 -16.10
CA SER A 55 2.47 -10.69 -15.39
C SER A 55 1.77 -10.88 -14.04
N TYR A 56 2.12 -10.06 -13.07
CA TYR A 56 1.70 -10.17 -11.68
C TYR A 56 0.81 -8.98 -11.25
N PRO A 57 -0.09 -9.17 -10.29
CA PRO A 57 -0.68 -8.06 -9.54
C PRO A 57 0.41 -7.28 -8.80
N VAL A 58 0.11 -6.04 -8.43
CA VAL A 58 1.04 -5.16 -7.70
C VAL A 58 0.41 -4.58 -6.45
N LEU A 59 1.19 -4.58 -5.37
CA LEU A 59 0.92 -3.83 -4.14
C LEU A 59 1.95 -2.71 -4.01
N TYR A 60 1.50 -1.45 -3.96
CA TYR A 60 2.32 -0.32 -3.55
C TYR A 60 2.27 -0.23 -2.03
N LEU A 61 3.42 -0.35 -1.35
CA LEU A 61 3.53 -0.47 0.11
C LEU A 61 4.36 0.70 0.66
N LEU A 62 3.67 1.66 1.27
CA LEU A 62 4.20 2.95 1.68
C LEU A 62 4.79 2.89 3.10
N HIS A 63 5.96 3.49 3.31
CA HIS A 63 6.63 3.57 4.61
C HIS A 63 6.11 4.72 5.49
N GLY A 64 6.49 4.75 6.77
CA GLY A 64 6.15 5.80 7.73
C GLY A 64 7.12 6.98 7.74
N ALA A 65 6.80 8.00 8.52
CA ALA A 65 7.68 9.15 8.72
C ALA A 65 9.01 8.72 9.36
N GLY A 66 10.12 9.24 8.83
CA GLY A 66 11.46 8.91 9.30
C GLY A 66 12.11 7.68 8.66
N ASP A 67 11.32 6.87 7.93
CA ASP A 67 11.81 5.75 7.13
C ASP A 67 12.02 6.14 5.66
N ASP A 68 12.47 5.19 4.87
CA ASP A 68 12.65 5.27 3.43
C ASP A 68 12.16 3.96 2.75
N GLN A 69 12.53 3.73 1.50
CA GLN A 69 12.19 2.51 0.76
C GLN A 69 12.63 1.21 1.44
N THR A 70 13.59 1.27 2.37
CA THR A 70 14.13 0.08 3.05
C THR A 70 13.37 -0.30 4.31
N GLY A 71 12.50 0.57 4.85
CA GLY A 71 11.81 0.37 6.12
C GLY A 71 11.04 -0.96 6.18
N TRP A 72 10.24 -1.26 5.17
CA TRP A 72 9.52 -2.54 5.07
C TRP A 72 10.44 -3.73 4.85
N VAL A 73 11.63 -3.52 4.28
CA VAL A 73 12.63 -4.58 4.09
C VAL A 73 13.32 -4.89 5.41
N GLN A 74 13.84 -3.86 6.09
CA GLN A 74 14.70 -4.01 7.27
C GLN A 74 13.90 -4.29 8.55
N PHE A 75 12.81 -3.57 8.75
CA PHE A 75 12.01 -3.64 9.97
C PHE A 75 10.68 -4.37 9.76
N GLY A 76 10.11 -4.30 8.55
CA GLY A 76 8.84 -4.91 8.19
C GLY A 76 8.91 -6.37 7.77
N GLU A 77 10.12 -6.93 7.54
CA GLU A 77 10.35 -8.32 7.16
C GLU A 77 9.54 -8.76 5.92
N VAL A 78 9.33 -7.83 4.98
CA VAL A 78 8.43 -8.03 3.82
C VAL A 78 8.74 -9.29 3.02
N LEU A 79 10.03 -9.63 2.83
CA LEU A 79 10.46 -10.83 2.12
C LEU A 79 9.90 -12.10 2.78
N HIS A 80 10.14 -12.26 4.08
CA HIS A 80 9.74 -13.47 4.81
C HIS A 80 8.23 -13.61 4.93
N ILE A 81 7.54 -12.48 5.17
CA ILE A 81 6.08 -12.45 5.31
C ILE A 81 5.41 -12.76 3.98
N ALA A 82 5.85 -12.14 2.88
CA ALA A 82 5.29 -12.37 1.55
C ALA A 82 5.53 -13.81 1.08
N ASP A 83 6.74 -14.33 1.22
CA ASP A 83 7.08 -15.71 0.86
C ASP A 83 6.24 -16.73 1.66
N LYS A 84 6.07 -16.49 2.96
CA LYS A 84 5.25 -17.35 3.83
C LYS A 84 3.77 -17.31 3.40
N ALA A 85 3.22 -16.14 3.12
CA ALA A 85 1.83 -15.97 2.69
C ALA A 85 1.57 -16.62 1.33
N ILE A 86 2.48 -16.46 0.37
CA ILE A 86 2.40 -17.10 -0.96
C ILE A 86 2.52 -18.62 -0.83
N LYS A 87 3.49 -19.11 -0.07
CA LYS A 87 3.72 -20.54 0.12
C LYS A 87 2.54 -21.25 0.81
N SER A 88 1.89 -20.59 1.75
CA SER A 88 0.70 -21.13 2.43
C SER A 88 -0.58 -21.05 1.58
N GLY A 89 -0.55 -20.32 0.46
CA GLY A 89 -1.74 -20.05 -0.36
C GLY A 89 -2.66 -18.97 0.22
N SER A 90 -2.27 -18.27 1.30
CA SER A 90 -3.05 -17.15 1.85
C SER A 90 -2.89 -15.87 1.03
N ALA A 91 -1.86 -15.77 0.19
CA ALA A 91 -1.69 -14.69 -0.75
C ALA A 91 -1.33 -15.21 -2.14
N THR A 92 -1.79 -14.50 -3.17
CA THR A 92 -1.36 -14.75 -4.55
C THR A 92 0.06 -14.19 -4.77
N PRO A 93 0.89 -14.82 -5.61
CA PRO A 93 2.15 -14.21 -6.02
C PRO A 93 1.91 -12.82 -6.63
N MET A 94 2.54 -11.80 -6.04
CA MET A 94 2.44 -10.41 -6.44
C MET A 94 3.78 -9.71 -6.36
N ILE A 95 3.94 -8.62 -7.08
CA ILE A 95 5.05 -7.68 -6.94
C ILE A 95 4.68 -6.70 -5.82
N ILE A 96 5.64 -6.37 -4.93
CA ILE A 96 5.45 -5.33 -3.91
C ILE A 96 6.45 -4.23 -4.17
N ILE A 97 5.97 -2.99 -4.35
CA ILE A 97 6.77 -1.81 -4.63
C ILE A 97 6.76 -0.90 -3.41
N MET A 98 7.92 -0.52 -2.94
CA MET A 98 8.14 0.32 -1.77
C MET A 98 8.86 1.60 -2.19
N PRO A 99 8.14 2.70 -2.51
CA PRO A 99 8.75 3.96 -2.89
C PRO A 99 9.29 4.71 -1.68
N ASP A 100 10.35 5.50 -1.89
CA ASP A 100 10.88 6.42 -0.89
C ASP A 100 10.17 7.79 -0.98
N ALA A 101 9.50 8.20 0.08
CA ALA A 101 8.97 9.55 0.28
C ALA A 101 9.70 10.30 1.42
N ASN A 102 10.84 9.78 1.86
CA ASN A 102 11.61 10.39 2.94
C ASN A 102 12.37 11.63 2.45
N THR A 103 11.89 12.78 2.85
CA THR A 103 12.51 14.07 2.59
C THR A 103 12.56 14.91 3.86
N LYS A 104 12.77 14.26 5.00
CA LYS A 104 12.83 14.84 6.35
C LYS A 104 11.50 15.39 6.86
N GLN A 105 10.86 16.34 6.16
CA GLN A 105 9.62 16.99 6.60
C GLN A 105 8.49 16.87 5.56
N ARG A 106 8.75 16.22 4.45
CA ARG A 106 7.81 16.05 3.32
C ARG A 106 7.26 14.63 3.34
N GLY A 107 6.25 14.38 2.52
CA GLY A 107 5.56 13.10 2.50
C GLY A 107 4.94 12.79 1.14
N TYR A 108 3.90 12.00 1.13
CA TYR A 108 3.27 11.43 -0.07
C TYR A 108 2.35 12.39 -0.85
N PHE A 109 2.19 13.63 -0.43
CA PHE A 109 1.26 14.59 -1.05
C PHE A 109 2.00 15.80 -1.63
N ASN A 110 1.31 16.58 -2.46
CA ASN A 110 1.78 17.87 -2.88
C ASN A 110 1.66 18.86 -1.71
N ASP A 111 2.68 19.65 -1.44
CA ASP A 111 2.61 20.64 -0.38
C ASP A 111 1.79 21.89 -0.78
N LEU A 112 1.54 22.77 0.18
CA LEU A 112 0.65 23.92 -0.02
C LEU A 112 1.13 24.88 -1.12
N LYS A 113 2.44 24.95 -1.36
CA LYS A 113 3.05 25.87 -2.35
C LYS A 113 3.56 25.13 -3.59
N ASP A 114 3.24 23.85 -3.73
CA ASP A 114 3.71 23.01 -4.84
C ASP A 114 5.25 22.94 -4.98
N ASP A 115 5.99 23.28 -3.91
CA ASP A 115 7.45 23.10 -3.85
C ASP A 115 7.86 21.64 -3.78
N TRP A 116 6.94 20.79 -3.33
CA TRP A 116 7.07 19.35 -3.26
C TRP A 116 5.81 18.71 -3.84
N ARG A 117 5.95 18.14 -5.03
CA ARG A 117 4.82 17.59 -5.81
C ARG A 117 4.89 16.06 -5.87
N TYR A 118 4.95 15.41 -4.68
CA TYR A 118 5.16 13.98 -4.63
C TYR A 118 3.97 13.14 -5.13
N GLU A 119 2.74 13.59 -4.90
CA GLU A 119 1.56 12.93 -5.43
C GLU A 119 1.55 12.96 -6.97
N ASP A 120 1.90 14.09 -7.55
CA ASP A 120 2.04 14.21 -9.01
C ASP A 120 3.16 13.30 -9.53
N PHE A 121 4.32 13.29 -8.86
CA PHE A 121 5.39 12.36 -9.19
C PHE A 121 4.91 10.92 -9.16
N PHE A 122 4.20 10.51 -8.10
CA PHE A 122 3.73 9.14 -7.95
C PHE A 122 2.82 8.70 -9.09
N PHE A 123 1.84 9.52 -9.46
CA PHE A 123 0.87 9.14 -10.49
C PHE A 123 1.32 9.38 -11.92
N VAL A 124 2.14 10.41 -12.16
CA VAL A 124 2.52 10.83 -13.52
C VAL A 124 3.84 10.19 -13.97
N GLU A 125 4.77 9.96 -13.04
CA GLU A 125 6.09 9.41 -13.37
C GLU A 125 6.32 8.02 -12.77
N PHE A 126 6.15 7.86 -11.44
CA PHE A 126 6.55 6.64 -10.74
C PHE A 126 5.70 5.42 -11.13
N LEU A 127 4.37 5.52 -11.01
CA LEU A 127 3.46 4.41 -11.32
C LEU A 127 3.62 3.92 -12.77
N PRO A 128 3.62 4.80 -13.80
CA PRO A 128 3.86 4.37 -15.17
C PRO A 128 5.24 3.73 -15.37
N TYR A 129 6.29 4.33 -14.79
CA TYR A 129 7.65 3.79 -14.87
C TYR A 129 7.75 2.36 -14.33
N ILE A 130 7.17 2.12 -13.15
CA ILE A 130 7.15 0.81 -12.51
C ILE A 130 6.38 -0.20 -13.37
N GLU A 131 5.22 0.18 -13.90
CA GLU A 131 4.39 -0.72 -14.71
C GLU A 131 4.95 -0.99 -16.10
N ASP A 132 5.84 -0.14 -16.61
CA ASP A 132 6.56 -0.37 -17.87
C ASP A 132 7.87 -1.15 -17.66
N THR A 133 8.45 -1.07 -16.47
CA THR A 133 9.72 -1.73 -16.16
C THR A 133 9.54 -3.20 -15.77
N TYR A 134 8.45 -3.50 -15.05
CA TYR A 134 8.21 -4.84 -14.49
C TYR A 134 6.98 -5.49 -15.11
N ARG A 135 6.92 -6.83 -15.06
CA ARG A 135 5.77 -7.60 -15.59
C ARG A 135 4.56 -7.47 -14.66
N ILE A 136 3.89 -6.33 -14.73
CA ILE A 136 2.72 -5.98 -13.93
C ILE A 136 1.45 -6.02 -14.79
N LYS A 137 0.36 -6.50 -14.20
CA LYS A 137 -1.00 -6.36 -14.74
C LYS A 137 -1.50 -4.95 -14.44
N LYS A 138 -1.73 -4.15 -15.50
CA LYS A 138 -1.97 -2.69 -15.38
C LYS A 138 -3.42 -2.31 -15.06
N GLU A 139 -4.35 -3.26 -15.06
CA GLU A 139 -5.76 -2.97 -14.79
C GLU A 139 -5.99 -2.68 -13.30
N LYS A 140 -6.95 -1.79 -12.99
CA LYS A 140 -7.36 -1.44 -11.62
C LYS A 140 -7.49 -2.66 -10.71
N ARG A 141 -8.10 -3.73 -11.20
CA ARG A 141 -8.34 -4.97 -10.46
C ARG A 141 -7.07 -5.54 -9.82
N TYR A 142 -5.93 -5.40 -10.48
CA TYR A 142 -4.66 -6.00 -10.07
C TYR A 142 -3.73 -5.01 -9.37
N ARG A 143 -4.23 -3.83 -9.01
CA ARG A 143 -3.45 -2.81 -8.32
C ARG A 143 -4.04 -2.54 -6.95
N ALA A 144 -3.22 -2.66 -5.92
CA ALA A 144 -3.56 -2.36 -4.53
C ALA A 144 -2.54 -1.39 -3.92
N ILE A 145 -2.95 -0.73 -2.85
CA ILE A 145 -2.10 0.17 -2.09
C ILE A 145 -2.26 -0.08 -0.59
N SER A 146 -1.16 -0.03 0.14
CA SER A 146 -1.13 -0.11 1.60
C SER A 146 0.02 0.76 2.14
N GLY A 147 0.02 1.02 3.42
CA GLY A 147 1.11 1.71 4.07
C GLY A 147 0.82 1.98 5.52
N LEU A 148 1.88 2.25 6.29
CA LEU A 148 1.79 2.50 7.71
C LEU A 148 1.96 4.00 8.04
N SER A 149 1.31 4.49 9.09
CA SER A 149 1.51 5.83 9.62
C SER A 149 1.34 6.94 8.56
N MET A 150 2.39 7.68 8.23
CA MET A 150 2.42 8.62 7.10
C MET A 150 2.02 7.93 5.79
N GLY A 151 2.51 6.71 5.54
CA GLY A 151 2.12 5.90 4.39
C GLY A 151 0.68 5.40 4.44
N GLY A 152 0.12 5.19 5.64
CA GLY A 152 -1.31 4.93 5.83
C GLY A 152 -2.17 6.12 5.39
N GLY A 153 -1.74 7.36 5.74
CA GLY A 153 -2.34 8.58 5.23
C GLY A 153 -2.23 8.71 3.70
N GLY A 154 -1.05 8.43 3.15
CA GLY A 154 -0.84 8.36 1.70
C GLY A 154 -1.75 7.33 1.02
N THR A 155 -1.96 6.18 1.65
CA THR A 155 -2.88 5.13 1.17
C THR A 155 -4.31 5.64 1.07
N PHE A 156 -4.81 6.31 2.11
CA PHE A 156 -6.14 6.94 2.06
C PHE A 156 -6.25 7.98 0.96
N MET A 157 -5.32 8.94 0.93
CA MET A 157 -5.37 10.04 -0.03
C MET A 157 -5.29 9.57 -1.47
N TYR A 158 -4.35 8.69 -1.80
CA TYR A 158 -4.19 8.18 -3.16
C TYR A 158 -5.40 7.40 -3.63
N ALA A 159 -5.98 6.58 -2.76
CA ALA A 159 -7.17 5.83 -3.10
C ALA A 159 -8.42 6.72 -3.23
N LEU A 160 -8.56 7.76 -2.41
CA LEU A 160 -9.69 8.71 -2.49
C LEU A 160 -9.55 9.69 -3.66
N HIS A 161 -8.33 10.15 -3.99
CA HIS A 161 -8.08 11.03 -5.14
C HIS A 161 -8.17 10.27 -6.48
N ARG A 162 -7.76 9.01 -6.51
CA ARG A 162 -7.71 8.18 -7.72
C ARG A 162 -8.41 6.84 -7.54
N PRO A 163 -9.73 6.87 -7.27
CA PRO A 163 -10.50 5.64 -7.08
C PRO A 163 -10.59 4.77 -8.34
N ASP A 164 -10.21 5.31 -9.49
CA ASP A 164 -10.09 4.60 -10.77
C ASP A 164 -8.87 3.67 -10.83
N LEU A 165 -7.86 3.85 -9.99
CA LEU A 165 -6.59 3.12 -10.09
C LEU A 165 -6.48 1.89 -9.20
N PHE A 166 -7.09 1.89 -8.00
CA PHE A 166 -6.88 0.84 -7.00
C PHE A 166 -8.13 0.00 -6.75
N SER A 167 -7.97 -1.32 -6.71
CA SER A 167 -9.01 -2.25 -6.29
C SER A 167 -9.16 -2.35 -4.78
N SER A 168 -8.03 -2.20 -4.08
CA SER A 168 -7.97 -2.31 -2.62
C SER A 168 -7.04 -1.28 -2.03
N ALA A 169 -7.40 -0.76 -0.85
CA ALA A 169 -6.58 0.14 -0.06
C ALA A 169 -6.57 -0.30 1.41
N CYS A 170 -5.37 -0.48 1.96
CA CYS A 170 -5.17 -1.04 3.30
C CYS A 170 -4.32 -0.08 4.17
N PRO A 171 -4.88 1.04 4.67
CA PRO A 171 -4.17 1.94 5.58
C PRO A 171 -3.98 1.30 6.95
N LEU A 172 -2.73 1.34 7.45
CA LEU A 172 -2.33 0.81 8.75
C LEU A 172 -1.90 1.96 9.66
N SER A 173 -2.45 2.05 10.89
CA SER A 173 -2.10 3.11 11.84
C SER A 173 -2.02 4.49 11.17
N ALA A 174 -3.02 4.84 10.37
CA ALA A 174 -2.92 5.90 9.38
C ALA A 174 -2.89 7.30 10.00
N SER A 175 -1.98 8.16 9.53
CA SER A 175 -2.05 9.60 9.73
C SER A 175 -3.12 10.17 8.79
N CYS A 176 -4.34 10.41 9.30
CA CYS A 176 -5.51 10.78 8.50
C CYS A 176 -5.52 12.26 8.04
N GLY A 177 -4.37 12.93 8.12
CA GLY A 177 -4.27 14.36 7.84
C GLY A 177 -4.85 15.22 8.96
N PRO A 178 -5.08 16.53 8.73
CA PRO A 178 -5.72 17.39 9.70
C PRO A 178 -7.16 16.92 10.00
N LEU A 179 -7.51 16.78 11.26
CA LEU A 179 -8.84 16.35 11.67
C LEU A 179 -9.84 17.51 11.75
N SER A 180 -9.33 18.75 11.83
CA SER A 180 -10.09 19.99 11.84
C SER A 180 -9.27 21.14 11.23
N LEU A 181 -9.92 22.28 10.97
CA LEU A 181 -9.19 23.49 10.55
C LEU A 181 -8.19 23.96 11.60
N GLU A 182 -8.56 23.92 12.88
CA GLU A 182 -7.65 24.26 13.98
C GLU A 182 -6.41 23.34 14.02
N ASP A 183 -6.59 22.06 13.73
CA ASP A 183 -5.46 21.13 13.60
C ASP A 183 -4.60 21.45 12.34
N MET A 184 -5.23 21.88 11.25
CA MET A 184 -4.53 22.37 10.07
C MET A 184 -3.66 23.58 10.39
N GLU A 185 -4.17 24.57 11.10
CA GLU A 185 -3.43 25.76 11.52
C GLU A 185 -2.20 25.38 12.36
N ARG A 186 -2.37 24.49 13.33
CA ARG A 186 -1.24 23.93 14.12
C ARG A 186 -0.20 23.22 13.26
N GLN A 187 -0.62 22.52 12.23
CA GLN A 187 0.31 21.85 11.30
C GLN A 187 1.06 22.85 10.42
N MET A 188 0.41 23.93 9.99
CA MET A 188 1.05 25.00 9.24
C MET A 188 2.14 25.70 10.04
N GLU A 189 1.86 26.05 11.31
CA GLU A 189 2.86 26.65 12.21
C GLU A 189 4.09 25.75 12.32
N ARG A 190 3.89 24.45 12.58
CA ARG A 190 4.99 23.47 12.72
C ARG A 190 5.83 23.31 11.45
N ARG A 191 5.21 23.50 10.27
CA ARG A 191 5.86 23.35 8.96
C ARG A 191 6.35 24.65 8.38
N ASN A 192 6.14 25.78 9.06
CA ASN A 192 6.37 27.14 8.56
C ASN A 192 5.67 27.39 7.20
N TRP A 193 4.49 26.83 7.04
CA TRP A 193 3.68 27.07 5.85
C TRP A 193 2.91 28.38 6.00
N THR A 194 2.84 29.15 4.93
CA THR A 194 2.09 30.40 4.86
C THR A 194 1.16 30.37 3.66
N GLY A 195 -0.07 30.82 3.83
CA GLY A 195 -1.08 30.89 2.78
C GLY A 195 -2.21 31.84 3.15
N THR A 196 -3.08 32.15 2.20
CA THR A 196 -4.35 32.82 2.51
C THR A 196 -5.32 31.83 3.15
N ASP A 197 -6.36 32.31 3.80
CA ASP A 197 -7.40 31.47 4.40
C ASP A 197 -8.02 30.53 3.36
N GLU A 198 -8.23 31.03 2.12
CA GLU A 198 -8.78 30.26 1.02
C GLU A 198 -7.82 29.12 0.57
N GLU A 199 -6.51 29.40 0.48
CA GLU A 199 -5.50 28.39 0.14
C GLU A 199 -5.45 27.30 1.22
N ILE A 200 -5.50 27.71 2.48
CA ILE A 200 -5.47 26.81 3.64
C ILE A 200 -6.71 25.92 3.67
N GLU A 201 -7.89 26.50 3.52
CA GLU A 201 -9.16 25.74 3.50
C GLU A 201 -9.22 24.78 2.30
N ALA A 202 -8.77 25.21 1.12
CA ALA A 202 -8.72 24.38 -0.08
C ALA A 202 -7.77 23.20 0.11
N TRP A 203 -6.58 23.43 0.68
CA TRP A 203 -5.62 22.39 0.98
C TRP A 203 -6.16 21.40 2.04
N TYR A 204 -6.78 21.92 3.10
CA TYR A 204 -7.42 21.11 4.14
C TYR A 204 -8.48 20.18 3.56
N LYS A 205 -9.40 20.69 2.75
CA LYS A 205 -10.45 19.89 2.11
C LYS A 205 -9.87 18.79 1.21
N LYS A 206 -8.73 19.04 0.59
CA LYS A 206 -8.06 18.08 -0.29
C LYS A 206 -7.23 17.04 0.46
N HIS A 207 -6.73 17.35 1.68
CA HIS A 207 -5.76 16.50 2.39
C HIS A 207 -6.24 16.03 3.78
N SER A 208 -7.46 16.35 4.20
CA SER A 208 -8.13 15.71 5.32
C SER A 208 -8.90 14.49 4.82
N VAL A 209 -8.55 13.29 5.30
CA VAL A 209 -9.27 12.07 4.94
C VAL A 209 -10.75 12.18 5.31
N LEU A 210 -11.07 12.83 6.44
CA LEU A 210 -12.45 13.05 6.87
C LEU A 210 -13.24 13.92 5.90
N GLU A 211 -12.63 15.00 5.40
CA GLU A 211 -13.30 15.90 4.43
C GLU A 211 -13.48 15.21 3.08
N LEU A 212 -12.47 14.45 2.63
CA LEU A 212 -12.58 13.65 1.42
C LEU A 212 -13.74 12.64 1.50
N ILE A 213 -13.88 11.93 2.63
CA ILE A 213 -14.99 10.98 2.84
C ILE A 213 -16.34 11.71 2.90
N LYS A 214 -16.41 12.85 3.58
CA LYS A 214 -17.65 13.67 3.63
C LYS A 214 -18.09 14.14 2.24
N ALA A 215 -17.13 14.44 1.35
CA ALA A 215 -17.38 14.88 -0.02
C ALA A 215 -17.86 13.76 -0.95
N LEU A 216 -17.65 12.48 -0.58
CA LEU A 216 -18.12 11.36 -1.39
C LEU A 216 -19.68 11.31 -1.40
N PRO A 217 -20.30 10.89 -2.51
CA PRO A 217 -21.73 10.65 -2.56
C PRO A 217 -22.13 9.56 -1.54
N ASP A 218 -23.35 9.68 -0.99
CA ASP A 218 -23.88 8.66 -0.13
C ASP A 218 -24.07 7.35 -0.93
N GLN A 219 -23.55 6.26 -0.39
CA GLN A 219 -23.76 4.94 -1.00
C GLN A 219 -25.16 4.46 -0.66
N THR A 220 -26.04 4.42 -1.65
CA THR A 220 -27.40 3.88 -1.51
C THR A 220 -27.48 2.48 -2.10
N GLU A 221 -28.39 1.63 -1.59
CA GLU A 221 -28.60 0.26 -2.12
C GLU A 221 -29.03 0.25 -3.59
N ASP A 222 -29.52 1.36 -4.09
CA ASP A 222 -30.09 1.50 -5.43
C ASP A 222 -29.08 1.95 -6.52
N SER A 223 -27.79 2.06 -6.20
CA SER A 223 -26.73 2.43 -7.17
C SER A 223 -25.84 1.23 -7.54
N PRO A 224 -26.30 0.25 -8.33
CA PRO A 224 -25.46 -0.91 -8.71
C PRO A 224 -24.20 -0.53 -9.50
N GLN A 225 -24.23 0.62 -10.20
CA GLN A 225 -23.13 1.09 -11.04
C GLN A 225 -21.92 1.59 -10.23
N ASP A 226 -22.10 2.04 -9.00
CA ASP A 226 -21.01 2.53 -8.15
C ASP A 226 -20.25 1.40 -7.44
N ARG A 227 -20.85 0.25 -7.24
CA ARG A 227 -20.19 -0.91 -6.60
C ARG A 227 -18.99 -1.43 -7.39
N SER A 228 -19.02 -1.36 -8.73
CA SER A 228 -17.88 -1.78 -9.58
C SER A 228 -16.70 -0.80 -9.53
N LYS A 229 -16.93 0.43 -9.08
CA LYS A 229 -15.91 1.47 -8.87
C LYS A 229 -15.46 1.56 -7.41
N ALA A 230 -16.14 0.90 -6.50
CA ALA A 230 -15.79 0.93 -5.07
C ALA A 230 -14.42 0.32 -4.84
N ILE A 231 -13.64 0.99 -4.01
CA ILE A 231 -12.40 0.44 -3.47
C ILE A 231 -12.78 -0.47 -2.31
N ARG A 232 -12.11 -1.63 -2.20
CA ARG A 232 -12.18 -2.46 -0.99
C ARG A 232 -11.23 -1.87 0.04
N TRP A 233 -11.75 -1.60 1.23
CA TRP A 233 -11.00 -0.98 2.32
C TRP A 233 -10.75 -1.95 3.47
N TYR A 234 -9.50 -2.03 3.90
CA TYR A 234 -9.07 -2.72 5.11
C TYR A 234 -8.30 -1.71 5.98
N ILE A 235 -8.88 -1.26 7.08
CA ILE A 235 -8.34 -0.24 7.97
C ILE A 235 -7.93 -0.93 9.27
N ASP A 236 -6.68 -0.77 9.71
CA ASP A 236 -6.14 -1.45 10.88
C ASP A 236 -5.32 -0.45 11.74
N CYS A 237 -5.66 -0.35 13.03
CA CYS A 237 -4.98 0.52 13.98
C CYS A 237 -4.97 -0.13 15.36
N GLY A 238 -3.83 -0.11 16.06
CA GLY A 238 -3.74 -0.61 17.42
C GLY A 238 -4.54 0.24 18.41
N ASP A 239 -5.02 -0.38 19.49
CA ASP A 239 -5.78 0.29 20.56
C ASP A 239 -4.90 1.23 21.41
N ASP A 240 -3.59 0.94 21.51
CA ASP A 240 -2.57 1.78 22.14
C ASP A 240 -1.84 2.73 21.17
N ASP A 241 -2.29 2.80 19.90
CA ASP A 241 -1.69 3.66 18.89
C ASP A 241 -2.15 5.12 19.08
N PHE A 242 -1.23 6.07 19.12
CA PHE A 242 -1.57 7.50 19.28
C PHE A 242 -2.40 8.09 18.12
N LEU A 243 -2.50 7.39 16.98
CA LEU A 243 -3.35 7.76 15.84
C LEU A 243 -4.74 7.11 15.89
N TYR A 244 -5.10 6.45 16.99
CA TYR A 244 -6.38 5.74 17.15
C TYR A 244 -7.58 6.63 16.86
N GLU A 245 -7.55 7.91 17.29
CA GLU A 245 -8.68 8.84 17.16
C GLU A 245 -9.00 9.08 15.67
N GLY A 246 -8.01 9.45 14.85
CA GLY A 246 -8.20 9.70 13.42
C GLY A 246 -8.76 8.49 12.68
N ASN A 247 -8.20 7.30 12.95
CA ASN A 247 -8.65 6.04 12.33
C ASN A 247 -10.08 5.68 12.76
N SER A 248 -10.45 5.91 14.03
CA SER A 248 -11.80 5.69 14.54
C SER A 248 -12.81 6.66 13.92
N LEU A 249 -12.44 7.94 13.77
CA LEU A 249 -13.29 8.94 13.13
C LEU A 249 -13.53 8.62 11.65
N VAL A 250 -12.51 8.15 10.94
CA VAL A 250 -12.64 7.68 9.56
C VAL A 250 -13.59 6.50 9.47
N HIS A 251 -13.47 5.50 10.35
CA HIS A 251 -14.42 4.38 10.43
C HIS A 251 -15.85 4.88 10.61
N ILE A 252 -16.08 5.80 11.56
CA ILE A 252 -17.41 6.38 11.82
C ILE A 252 -17.94 7.12 10.59
N ALA A 253 -17.09 7.92 9.93
CA ALA A 253 -17.48 8.68 8.74
C ALA A 253 -17.87 7.75 7.57
N MET A 254 -17.07 6.71 7.30
CA MET A 254 -17.35 5.71 6.27
C MET A 254 -18.65 4.94 6.58
N ARG A 255 -18.90 4.57 7.85
CA ARG A 255 -20.16 3.93 8.26
C ARG A 255 -21.36 4.83 8.02
N LYS A 256 -21.27 6.13 8.34
CA LYS A 256 -22.35 7.10 8.10
C LYS A 256 -22.63 7.30 6.61
N LYS A 257 -21.61 7.19 5.74
CA LYS A 257 -21.72 7.27 4.29
C LYS A 257 -22.14 5.96 3.62
N GLY A 258 -22.31 4.87 4.36
CA GLY A 258 -22.62 3.55 3.80
C GLY A 258 -21.46 2.93 2.99
N ILE A 259 -20.22 3.38 3.18
CA ILE A 259 -19.05 2.86 2.47
C ILE A 259 -18.63 1.53 3.11
N PRO A 260 -18.68 0.41 2.37
CA PRO A 260 -18.25 -0.89 2.88
C PRO A 260 -16.74 -0.89 3.19
N HIS A 261 -16.36 -1.33 4.37
CA HIS A 261 -14.96 -1.47 4.77
C HIS A 261 -14.83 -2.46 5.92
N GLU A 262 -13.64 -3.04 6.03
CA GLU A 262 -13.20 -3.76 7.22
C GLU A 262 -12.45 -2.79 8.13
N PHE A 263 -12.74 -2.84 9.44
CA PHE A 263 -12.04 -2.07 10.46
C PHE A 263 -11.56 -3.02 11.54
N ARG A 264 -10.26 -3.00 11.82
CA ARG A 264 -9.61 -3.81 12.84
C ARG A 264 -9.00 -2.91 13.90
N ILE A 265 -9.30 -3.25 15.16
CA ILE A 265 -8.59 -2.75 16.33
C ILE A 265 -8.04 -3.99 17.04
N ARG A 266 -6.73 -4.03 17.24
CA ARG A 266 -6.04 -5.12 17.91
C ARG A 266 -5.13 -4.54 19.00
N ASP A 267 -4.80 -5.37 20.00
CA ASP A 267 -3.82 -5.02 21.04
C ASP A 267 -2.49 -4.62 20.41
N GLY A 268 -1.98 -3.44 20.78
CA GLY A 268 -0.70 -2.92 20.34
C GLY A 268 -0.69 -1.46 19.94
N GLY A 269 0.52 -0.92 19.81
CA GLY A 269 0.76 0.49 19.54
C GLY A 269 1.43 0.75 18.20
N HIS A 270 1.95 1.96 18.03
CA HIS A 270 2.59 2.46 16.81
C HIS A 270 3.98 1.87 16.60
N THR A 271 4.07 0.58 16.26
CA THR A 271 5.33 -0.18 16.23
C THR A 271 5.44 -1.12 15.03
N TRP A 272 6.68 -1.42 14.64
CA TRP A 272 6.97 -2.40 13.60
C TRP A 272 6.46 -3.81 13.96
N THR A 273 6.38 -4.18 15.24
CA THR A 273 5.78 -5.45 15.67
C THR A 273 4.33 -5.53 15.24
N TYR A 274 3.54 -4.49 15.51
CA TYR A 274 2.15 -4.41 15.10
C TYR A 274 1.99 -4.51 13.57
N TRP A 275 2.80 -3.79 12.81
CA TRP A 275 2.70 -3.77 11.35
C TRP A 275 3.18 -5.05 10.68
N ARG A 276 4.16 -5.78 11.26
CA ARG A 276 4.52 -7.14 10.81
C ARG A 276 3.38 -8.13 10.98
N GLU A 277 2.58 -7.98 12.03
CA GLU A 277 1.39 -8.81 12.26
C GLU A 277 0.22 -8.43 11.36
N SER A 278 0.15 -7.16 10.91
CA SER A 278 -0.87 -6.67 9.99
C SER A 278 -0.60 -7.06 8.53
N LEU A 279 0.67 -7.12 8.12
CA LEU A 279 1.02 -7.33 6.71
C LEU A 279 0.49 -8.65 6.11
N PRO A 280 0.49 -9.80 6.80
CA PRO A 280 -0.14 -11.02 6.28
C PRO A 280 -1.62 -10.86 5.95
N GLU A 281 -2.36 -10.14 6.78
CA GLU A 281 -3.79 -9.85 6.58
C GLU A 281 -3.99 -8.93 5.36
N VAL A 282 -3.14 -7.92 5.20
CA VAL A 282 -3.12 -7.06 4.00
C VAL A 282 -2.90 -7.90 2.74
N LEU A 283 -1.88 -8.77 2.74
CA LEU A 283 -1.57 -9.61 1.57
C LEU A 283 -2.72 -10.55 1.22
N SER A 284 -3.39 -11.13 2.21
CA SER A 284 -4.60 -11.94 2.02
C SER A 284 -5.75 -11.11 1.45
N PHE A 285 -6.05 -9.98 2.06
CA PHE A 285 -7.15 -9.11 1.67
C PHE A 285 -7.03 -8.60 0.21
N VAL A 286 -5.84 -8.16 -0.19
CA VAL A 286 -5.64 -7.68 -1.58
C VAL A 286 -5.69 -8.84 -2.58
N SER A 287 -5.24 -10.04 -2.18
CA SER A 287 -5.31 -11.23 -3.03
C SER A 287 -6.73 -11.62 -3.40
N ASP A 288 -7.68 -11.46 -2.50
CA ASP A 288 -9.10 -11.70 -2.79
C ASP A 288 -9.61 -10.82 -3.94
N ALA A 289 -9.20 -9.54 -3.98
CA ALA A 289 -9.56 -8.65 -5.09
C ALA A 289 -8.95 -9.11 -6.42
N PHE A 290 -7.72 -9.62 -6.39
CA PHE A 290 -7.01 -10.08 -7.57
C PHE A 290 -7.66 -11.31 -8.21
N HIS A 291 -8.40 -12.11 -7.44
CA HIS A 291 -9.08 -13.33 -7.87
C HIS A 291 -10.58 -13.16 -8.18
N GLN A 292 -11.19 -12.02 -7.82
CA GLN A 292 -12.61 -11.78 -8.14
C GLN A 292 -12.83 -11.76 -9.66
N HIS A 293 -13.79 -12.57 -10.11
CA HIS A 293 -14.21 -12.71 -11.52
C HIS A 293 -15.34 -11.76 -11.89
#